data_7ef0e2a4c8a6c479b971ab8b8d877f9c
#
_entry.id   7ef0e2a4c8a6c479b971ab8b8d877f9c
#
_cell.length_a   1.000
_cell.length_b   1.000
_cell.length_c   1.000
_cell.angle_alpha   90.00
_cell.angle_beta   90.00
_cell.angle_gamma   90.00
#
_symmetry.space_group_name_H-M   'P 1'
#
loop_
_entity.id
_entity.type
_entity.pdbx_description
1 polymer ?
#
loop_
_entity_poly.entity_id
_entity_poly.type
_entity_poly.pdbx_seq_one_letter_code
_entity_poly.pdbx_strand_id
1 'polypeptide(L)'
;SIKIAEILKGTKKKPVIIKKFYKKHEDEFLLIKSRNVDLLINSSRSKAVNEAINKSYDVAILDDGFQDKSIYKNLNILCFNEKQLIGNGMTIPSGPLRESINSIKNCQIILINGKINKEFENKIKNLSHKISIYYSEYLPLNLDYFKNKNLLAFAGIGNPINFFNILESGNLKIHKK
;
A
#
# COMPACT_ATOMS: atom_id res chain seq x y z
N SER A 1 3.35 -2.47 -2.15
CA SER A 1 4.09 -3.68 -2.58
C SER A 1 5.05 -3.38 -3.73
N ILE A 2 4.63 -2.73 -4.84
CA ILE A 2 5.49 -2.44 -6.01
C ILE A 2 6.76 -1.67 -5.59
N LYS A 3 6.62 -0.56 -4.87
CA LYS A 3 7.77 0.26 -4.44
C LYS A 3 8.79 -0.52 -3.60
N ILE A 4 8.32 -1.41 -2.74
CA ILE A 4 9.19 -2.29 -1.94
C ILE A 4 9.97 -3.25 -2.87
N ALA A 5 9.29 -3.83 -3.86
CA ALA A 5 9.94 -4.70 -4.83
C ALA A 5 11.02 -3.96 -5.64
N GLU A 6 10.74 -2.71 -6.08
CA GLU A 6 11.72 -1.86 -6.77
C GLU A 6 12.95 -1.58 -5.90
N ILE A 7 12.75 -1.24 -4.62
CA ILE A 7 13.86 -1.00 -3.67
C ILE A 7 14.70 -2.28 -3.50
N LEU A 8 14.06 -3.43 -3.32
CA LEU A 8 14.75 -4.71 -3.16
C LEU A 8 15.55 -5.09 -4.40
N LYS A 9 15.02 -4.86 -5.60
CA LYS A 9 15.78 -5.04 -6.84
C LYS A 9 17.03 -4.17 -6.89
N GLY A 10 16.94 -2.92 -6.43
CA GLY A 10 18.09 -2.03 -6.31
C GLY A 10 19.18 -2.55 -5.37
N THR A 11 18.84 -3.43 -4.43
CA THR A 11 19.79 -4.10 -3.52
C THR A 11 20.23 -5.48 -4.03
N LYS A 12 20.07 -5.77 -5.32
CA LYS A 12 20.40 -7.06 -5.97
C LYS A 12 19.62 -8.26 -5.43
N LYS A 13 18.47 -8.04 -4.79
CA LYS A 13 17.55 -9.10 -4.40
C LYS A 13 16.60 -9.43 -5.54
N LYS A 14 16.10 -10.66 -5.56
CA LYS A 14 15.09 -11.14 -6.50
C LYS A 14 13.72 -11.21 -5.79
N PRO A 15 12.96 -10.09 -5.70
CA PRO A 15 11.67 -10.08 -5.05
C PRO A 15 10.56 -10.56 -5.99
N VAL A 16 9.50 -11.13 -5.40
CA VAL A 16 8.24 -11.44 -6.06
C VAL A 16 7.06 -10.92 -5.25
N ILE A 17 6.07 -10.34 -5.90
CA ILE A 17 4.80 -9.99 -5.26
C ILE A 17 3.88 -11.20 -5.33
N ILE A 18 3.26 -11.55 -4.21
CA ILE A 18 2.27 -12.62 -4.11
C ILE A 18 0.90 -11.98 -3.83
N LYS A 19 -0.06 -12.25 -4.73
CA LYS A 19 -1.47 -11.86 -4.55
C LYS A 19 -2.37 -13.07 -4.51
N LYS A 20 -3.41 -12.98 -3.69
CA LYS A 20 -4.50 -13.94 -3.75
C LYS A 20 -5.33 -13.67 -5.00
N PHE A 21 -5.73 -14.74 -5.71
CA PHE A 21 -6.56 -14.63 -6.89
C PHE A 21 -7.99 -14.18 -6.52
N TYR A 22 -8.47 -13.14 -7.19
CA TYR A 22 -9.86 -12.68 -7.18
C TYR A 22 -10.29 -12.35 -8.60
N LYS A 23 -11.47 -12.81 -9.00
CA LYS A 23 -12.00 -12.70 -10.39
C LYS A 23 -12.13 -11.26 -10.94
N LYS A 24 -12.02 -10.22 -10.10
CA LYS A 24 -12.28 -8.82 -10.49
C LYS A 24 -11.07 -7.89 -10.32
N HIS A 25 -9.84 -8.40 -10.21
CA HIS A 25 -8.64 -7.61 -9.94
C HIS A 25 -7.58 -7.72 -11.04
N GLU A 26 -8.01 -7.90 -12.28
CA GLU A 26 -7.10 -8.02 -13.44
C GLU A 26 -6.29 -6.75 -13.70
N ASP A 27 -6.89 -5.59 -13.46
CA ASP A 27 -6.26 -4.27 -13.58
C ASP A 27 -5.06 -4.12 -12.63
N GLU A 28 -5.16 -4.58 -11.40
CA GLU A 28 -4.06 -4.57 -10.43
C GLU A 28 -2.92 -5.49 -10.88
N PHE A 29 -3.24 -6.64 -11.48
CA PHE A 29 -2.23 -7.56 -11.99
C PHE A 29 -1.48 -6.97 -13.17
N LEU A 30 -2.20 -6.31 -14.08
CA LEU A 30 -1.61 -5.59 -15.22
C LEU A 30 -0.70 -4.44 -14.74
N LEU A 31 -1.13 -3.70 -13.73
CA LEU A 31 -0.31 -2.63 -13.14
C LEU A 31 1.03 -3.16 -12.59
N ILE A 32 1.01 -4.26 -11.83
CA ILE A 32 2.23 -4.85 -11.28
C ILE A 32 3.16 -5.32 -12.41
N LYS A 33 2.61 -6.00 -13.40
CA LYS A 33 3.38 -6.48 -14.56
C LYS A 33 4.00 -5.33 -15.37
N SER A 34 3.25 -4.22 -15.57
CA SER A 34 3.76 -3.04 -16.29
C SER A 34 4.95 -2.36 -15.61
N ARG A 35 5.14 -2.62 -14.32
CA ARG A 35 6.28 -2.12 -13.53
C ARG A 35 7.49 -3.06 -13.52
N ASN A 36 7.47 -4.06 -14.38
CA ASN A 36 8.54 -5.06 -14.49
C ASN A 36 8.87 -5.72 -13.13
N VAL A 37 7.83 -6.00 -12.33
CA VAL A 37 7.93 -6.69 -11.04
C VAL A 37 7.30 -8.07 -11.20
N ASP A 38 7.99 -9.10 -10.71
CA ASP A 38 7.50 -10.47 -10.76
C ASP A 38 6.28 -10.65 -9.87
N LEU A 39 5.27 -11.34 -10.39
CA LEU A 39 3.98 -11.54 -9.74
C LEU A 39 3.60 -13.02 -9.78
N LEU A 40 3.28 -13.57 -8.61
CA LEU A 40 2.65 -14.88 -8.45
C LEU A 40 1.23 -14.71 -7.93
N ILE A 41 0.28 -15.35 -8.61
CA ILE A 41 -1.15 -15.30 -8.30
C ILE A 41 -1.62 -16.71 -8.03
N ASN A 42 -2.20 -16.95 -6.86
CA ASN A 42 -2.75 -18.25 -6.51
C ASN A 42 -3.97 -18.08 -5.58
N SER A 43 -4.87 -19.05 -5.57
CA SER A 43 -5.98 -19.10 -4.60
C SER A 43 -5.50 -19.29 -3.16
N SER A 44 -4.32 -19.90 -2.98
CA SER A 44 -3.63 -20.09 -1.70
C SER A 44 -2.28 -19.38 -1.70
N ARG A 45 -2.08 -18.47 -0.74
CA ARG A 45 -0.77 -17.80 -0.57
C ARG A 45 0.34 -18.78 -0.20
N SER A 46 0.05 -19.83 0.57
CA SER A 46 1.05 -20.86 0.91
C SER A 46 1.56 -21.57 -0.34
N LYS A 47 0.68 -21.91 -1.29
CA LYS A 47 1.11 -22.50 -2.56
C LYS A 47 1.97 -21.53 -3.38
N ALA A 48 1.60 -20.24 -3.41
CA ALA A 48 2.39 -19.23 -4.10
C ALA A 48 3.76 -18.99 -3.45
N VAL A 49 3.87 -19.08 -2.12
CA VAL A 49 5.17 -19.01 -1.42
C VAL A 49 6.04 -20.20 -1.79
N ASN A 50 5.50 -21.42 -1.80
CA ASN A 50 6.25 -22.61 -2.22
C ASN A 50 6.72 -22.50 -3.69
N GLU A 51 5.87 -21.95 -4.57
CA GLU A 51 6.26 -21.65 -5.94
C GLU A 51 7.40 -20.62 -6.00
N ALA A 52 7.36 -19.58 -5.16
CA ALA A 52 8.42 -18.58 -5.07
C ALA A 52 9.75 -19.21 -4.63
N ILE A 53 9.72 -20.13 -3.66
CA ILE A 53 10.91 -20.88 -3.21
C ILE A 53 11.47 -21.70 -4.37
N ASN A 54 10.64 -22.47 -5.05
CA ASN A 54 11.06 -23.31 -6.18
C ASN A 54 11.67 -22.51 -7.34
N LYS A 55 11.23 -21.26 -7.52
CA LYS A 55 11.76 -20.33 -8.53
C LYS A 55 12.94 -19.49 -8.03
N SER A 56 13.47 -19.79 -6.85
CA SER A 56 14.63 -19.14 -6.23
C SER A 56 14.46 -17.62 -6.10
N TYR A 57 13.29 -17.17 -5.63
CA TYR A 57 13.11 -15.79 -5.20
C TYR A 57 13.66 -15.59 -3.79
N ASP A 58 14.37 -14.48 -3.58
CA ASP A 58 14.95 -14.13 -2.27
C ASP A 58 13.91 -13.58 -1.28
N VAL A 59 12.91 -12.88 -1.79
CA VAL A 59 11.90 -12.19 -0.98
C VAL A 59 10.51 -12.35 -1.58
N ALA A 60 9.57 -12.85 -0.80
CA ALA A 60 8.15 -12.89 -1.12
C ALA A 60 7.42 -11.72 -0.43
N ILE A 61 6.81 -10.83 -1.21
CA ILE A 61 6.03 -9.69 -0.73
C ILE A 61 4.55 -10.08 -0.81
N LEU A 62 3.93 -10.33 0.33
CA LEU A 62 2.51 -10.67 0.40
C LEU A 62 1.66 -9.40 0.35
N ASP A 63 1.03 -9.14 -0.78
CA ASP A 63 0.10 -8.03 -0.92
C ASP A 63 -1.22 -8.32 -0.21
N ASP A 64 -1.65 -7.40 0.68
CA ASP A 64 -2.79 -7.57 1.59
C ASP A 64 -2.71 -8.89 2.41
N GLY A 65 -1.52 -9.21 2.89
CA GLY A 65 -1.23 -10.50 3.54
C GLY A 65 -1.26 -10.47 5.08
N PHE A 66 -1.52 -9.33 5.72
CA PHE A 66 -1.38 -9.18 7.17
C PHE A 66 -2.27 -10.17 7.95
N GLN A 67 -3.54 -10.31 7.57
CA GLN A 67 -4.49 -11.20 8.22
C GLN A 67 -4.26 -12.69 7.94
N ASP A 68 -3.44 -13.02 6.95
CA ASP A 68 -3.19 -14.43 6.62
C ASP A 68 -2.23 -15.05 7.65
N LYS A 69 -2.76 -15.88 8.51
CA LYS A 69 -2.01 -16.58 9.57
C LYS A 69 -1.42 -17.92 9.11
N SER A 70 -1.72 -18.35 7.88
CA SER A 70 -1.21 -19.62 7.33
C SER A 70 0.27 -19.56 6.95
N ILE A 71 0.87 -18.36 6.93
CA ILE A 71 2.24 -18.12 6.54
C ILE A 71 2.95 -17.33 7.64
N TYR A 72 4.12 -17.80 8.04
CA TYR A 72 5.01 -16.99 8.87
C TYR A 72 5.57 -15.83 8.06
N LYS A 73 5.55 -14.64 8.63
CA LYS A 73 6.05 -13.40 8.02
C LYS A 73 7.17 -12.82 8.87
N ASN A 74 8.34 -12.63 8.27
CA ASN A 74 9.49 -12.03 8.95
C ASN A 74 9.28 -10.54 9.24
N LEU A 75 8.54 -9.85 8.37
CA LEU A 75 8.26 -8.43 8.47
C LEU A 75 6.81 -8.15 8.10
N ASN A 76 6.10 -7.45 8.96
CA ASN A 76 4.76 -6.95 8.69
C ASN A 76 4.81 -5.42 8.59
N ILE A 77 4.27 -4.89 7.48
CA ILE A 77 4.14 -3.46 7.22
C ILE A 77 2.66 -3.14 7.12
N LEU A 78 2.17 -2.23 7.95
CA LEU A 78 0.81 -1.72 7.86
C LEU A 78 0.82 -0.33 7.23
N CYS A 79 -0.09 -0.11 6.28
CA CYS A 79 -0.24 1.17 5.60
C CYS A 79 -1.52 1.87 6.06
N PHE A 80 -1.40 3.14 6.41
CA PHE A 80 -2.51 4.01 6.78
C PHE A 80 -2.58 5.24 5.87
N ASN A 81 -3.77 5.77 5.69
CA ASN A 81 -3.99 7.09 5.10
C ASN A 81 -4.19 8.09 6.25
N GLU A 82 -3.57 9.28 6.16
CA GLU A 82 -3.62 10.31 7.21
C GLU A 82 -5.03 10.74 7.59
N LYS A 83 -5.98 10.73 6.63
CA LYS A 83 -7.35 11.20 6.86
C LYS A 83 -8.20 10.19 7.61
N GLN A 84 -7.99 8.91 7.38
CA GLN A 84 -8.79 7.86 7.97
C GLN A 84 -8.11 7.24 9.19
N LEU A 85 -6.79 7.00 9.12
CA LEU A 85 -6.03 6.27 10.14
C LEU A 85 -6.80 5.02 10.62
N ILE A 86 -7.18 5.01 11.90
CA ILE A 86 -7.99 3.93 12.51
C ILE A 86 -9.49 4.27 12.58
N GLY A 87 -9.90 5.46 12.07
CA GLY A 87 -11.27 5.93 12.20
C GLY A 87 -11.72 6.00 13.66
N ASN A 88 -12.90 5.43 13.93
CA ASN A 88 -13.43 5.35 15.30
C ASN A 88 -12.79 4.23 16.16
N GLY A 89 -11.81 3.50 15.62
CA GLY A 89 -11.11 2.41 16.31
C GLY A 89 -11.87 1.08 16.39
N MET A 90 -13.06 1.01 15.80
CA MET A 90 -13.91 -0.18 15.79
C MET A 90 -13.67 -1.04 14.56
N THR A 91 -13.98 -2.32 14.67
CA THR A 91 -13.93 -3.26 13.55
C THR A 91 -15.22 -3.24 12.74
N ILE A 92 -15.13 -3.71 11.48
CA ILE A 92 -16.30 -3.93 10.61
C ILE A 92 -17.35 -4.80 11.35
N PRO A 93 -18.66 -4.44 11.30
CA PRO A 93 -19.27 -3.37 10.52
C PRO A 93 -19.32 -2.00 11.20
N SER A 94 -18.95 -1.88 12.47
CA SER A 94 -19.11 -0.64 13.26
C SER A 94 -18.02 0.41 13.01
N GLY A 95 -16.94 0.03 12.32
CA GLY A 95 -15.82 0.90 11.99
C GLY A 95 -14.99 0.36 10.83
N PRO A 96 -13.89 1.04 10.46
CA PRO A 96 -13.14 0.70 9.26
C PRO A 96 -12.12 -0.42 9.45
N LEU A 97 -11.85 -0.85 10.68
CA LEU A 97 -10.79 -1.81 10.94
C LEU A 97 -11.23 -3.23 10.57
N ARG A 98 -10.35 -3.99 9.94
CA ARG A 98 -10.55 -5.42 9.65
C ARG A 98 -10.27 -6.30 10.86
N GLU A 99 -9.42 -5.83 11.76
CA GLU A 99 -9.06 -6.49 13.03
C GLU A 99 -8.98 -5.45 14.15
N SER A 100 -9.04 -5.92 15.41
CA SER A 100 -8.81 -5.06 16.56
C SER A 100 -7.48 -4.31 16.44
N ILE A 101 -7.44 -3.07 16.92
CA ILE A 101 -6.22 -2.24 16.95
C ILE A 101 -5.05 -2.95 17.66
N ASN A 102 -5.32 -3.86 18.57
CA ASN A 102 -4.30 -4.66 19.25
C ASN A 102 -3.47 -5.53 18.27
N SER A 103 -4.01 -5.87 17.10
CA SER A 103 -3.28 -6.61 16.06
C SER A 103 -2.04 -5.86 15.56
N ILE A 104 -2.00 -4.54 15.73
CA ILE A 104 -0.85 -3.69 15.43
C ILE A 104 0.44 -4.17 16.12
N LYS A 105 0.34 -4.80 17.31
CA LYS A 105 1.49 -5.37 18.03
C LYS A 105 2.26 -6.41 17.22
N ASN A 106 1.63 -7.00 16.21
CA ASN A 106 2.23 -7.99 15.32
C ASN A 106 2.93 -7.34 14.10
N CYS A 107 2.97 -6.01 14.02
CA CYS A 107 3.64 -5.32 12.94
C CYS A 107 4.94 -4.67 13.44
N GLN A 108 5.91 -4.54 12.56
CA GLN A 108 7.19 -3.89 12.83
C GLN A 108 7.26 -2.49 12.24
N ILE A 109 6.54 -2.26 11.15
CA ILE A 109 6.57 -0.98 10.45
C ILE A 109 5.14 -0.49 10.19
N ILE A 110 4.90 0.77 10.48
CA ILE A 110 3.72 1.50 10.04
C ILE A 110 4.16 2.56 9.04
N LEU A 111 3.53 2.56 7.87
CA LEU A 111 3.70 3.57 6.84
C LEU A 111 2.43 4.41 6.75
N ILE A 112 2.54 5.71 7.01
CA ILE A 112 1.42 6.65 6.92
C ILE A 112 1.59 7.47 5.64
N ASN A 113 0.59 7.42 4.77
CA ASN A 113 0.55 8.29 3.60
C ASN A 113 -0.11 9.61 3.97
N GLY A 114 0.71 10.67 4.04
CA GLY A 114 0.30 12.00 4.38
C GLY A 114 1.15 12.66 5.47
N LYS A 115 0.60 13.65 6.15
CA LYS A 115 1.31 14.49 7.13
C LYS A 115 1.53 13.78 8.48
N ILE A 116 2.51 14.27 9.21
CA ILE A 116 2.83 13.79 10.56
C ILE A 116 1.63 14.01 11.49
N ASN A 117 1.24 12.94 12.18
CA ASN A 117 0.18 12.95 13.19
C ASN A 117 0.73 12.45 14.54
N LYS A 118 1.11 13.39 15.41
CA LYS A 118 1.72 13.10 16.71
C LYS A 118 0.78 12.36 17.67
N GLU A 119 -0.51 12.65 17.63
CA GLU A 119 -1.50 11.96 18.44
C GLU A 119 -1.56 10.47 18.07
N PHE A 120 -1.63 10.17 16.78
CA PHE A 120 -1.61 8.80 16.30
C PHE A 120 -0.30 8.09 16.62
N GLU A 121 0.87 8.75 16.43
CA GLU A 121 2.15 8.20 16.84
C GLU A 121 2.18 7.80 18.32
N ASN A 122 1.72 8.69 19.20
CA ASN A 122 1.66 8.42 20.63
C ASN A 122 0.73 7.24 20.95
N LYS A 123 -0.43 7.17 20.28
CA LYS A 123 -1.35 6.05 20.44
C LYS A 123 -0.71 4.71 20.04
N ILE A 124 0.05 4.68 18.92
CA ILE A 124 0.76 3.49 18.49
C ILE A 124 1.90 3.12 19.45
N LYS A 125 2.68 4.10 19.89
CA LYS A 125 3.77 3.89 20.85
C LYS A 125 3.29 3.34 22.19
N ASN A 126 2.12 3.79 22.65
CA ASN A 126 1.48 3.25 23.85
C ASN A 126 1.06 1.77 23.70
N LEU A 127 0.75 1.33 22.48
CA LEU A 127 0.45 -0.07 22.20
C LEU A 127 1.73 -0.91 22.05
N SER A 128 2.77 -0.36 21.44
CA SER A 128 4.06 -1.04 21.27
C SER A 128 5.17 -0.04 20.91
N HIS A 129 6.22 0.00 21.73
CA HIS A 129 7.42 0.81 21.48
C HIS A 129 8.33 0.25 20.37
N LYS A 130 8.08 -1.00 19.93
CA LYS A 130 8.92 -1.69 18.92
C LYS A 130 8.57 -1.33 17.49
N ILE A 131 7.50 -0.57 17.27
CA ILE A 131 7.00 -0.24 15.94
C ILE A 131 7.68 1.02 15.44
N SER A 132 8.30 0.92 14.27
CA SER A 132 8.84 2.07 13.54
C SER A 132 7.74 2.71 12.68
N ILE A 133 7.60 4.03 12.76
CA ILE A 133 6.60 4.79 12.00
C ILE A 133 7.31 5.63 10.95
N TYR A 134 6.90 5.51 9.71
CA TYR A 134 7.39 6.27 8.57
C TYR A 134 6.24 6.97 7.86
N TYR A 135 6.57 8.07 7.19
CA TYR A 135 5.64 8.84 6.39
C TYR A 135 6.00 8.77 4.92
N SER A 136 5.00 8.82 4.08
CA SER A 136 5.14 8.87 2.64
C SER A 136 4.15 9.88 2.05
N GLU A 137 4.44 10.36 0.87
CA GLU A 137 3.55 11.24 0.11
C GLU A 137 3.43 10.77 -1.33
N TYR A 138 2.35 11.18 -1.98
CA TYR A 138 2.21 10.97 -3.41
C TYR A 138 2.99 12.04 -4.17
N LEU A 139 3.95 11.62 -4.96
CA LEU A 139 4.63 12.50 -5.91
C LEU A 139 4.02 12.28 -7.28
N PRO A 140 3.34 13.28 -7.84
CA PRO A 140 2.81 13.18 -9.19
C PRO A 140 3.94 13.12 -10.21
N LEU A 141 3.83 12.22 -11.18
CA LEU A 141 4.77 12.09 -12.27
C LEU A 141 4.28 12.91 -13.47
N ASN A 142 5.23 13.48 -14.21
CA ASN A 142 4.98 14.13 -15.51
C ASN A 142 4.00 15.34 -15.45
N LEU A 143 3.90 16.06 -14.32
CA LEU A 143 3.06 17.26 -14.24
C LEU A 143 3.40 18.30 -15.33
N ASP A 144 4.67 18.44 -15.67
CA ASP A 144 5.13 19.39 -16.69
C ASP A 144 4.48 19.18 -18.05
N TYR A 145 4.17 17.92 -18.39
CA TYR A 145 3.45 17.58 -19.62
C TYR A 145 2.06 18.22 -19.71
N PHE A 146 1.45 18.48 -18.58
CA PHE A 146 0.07 19.02 -18.46
C PHE A 146 0.03 20.53 -18.23
N LYS A 147 1.17 21.17 -17.95
CA LYS A 147 1.26 22.63 -17.80
C LYS A 147 0.78 23.34 -19.06
N ASN A 148 0.12 24.47 -18.89
CA ASN A 148 -0.43 25.31 -19.96
C ASN A 148 -1.47 24.61 -20.87
N LYS A 149 -2.03 23.50 -20.46
CA LYS A 149 -3.13 22.81 -21.14
C LYS A 149 -4.45 23.03 -20.42
N ASN A 150 -5.54 23.06 -21.18
CA ASN A 150 -6.88 23.03 -20.63
C ASN A 150 -7.22 21.57 -20.27
N LEU A 151 -7.44 21.29 -18.99
CA LEU A 151 -7.60 19.94 -18.50
C LEU A 151 -9.02 19.68 -18.02
N LEU A 152 -9.55 18.52 -18.40
CA LEU A 152 -10.67 17.86 -17.76
C LEU A 152 -10.10 16.77 -16.86
N ALA A 153 -10.37 16.83 -15.57
CA ALA A 153 -9.91 15.82 -14.61
C ALA A 153 -11.09 14.98 -14.11
N PHE A 154 -10.96 13.67 -14.14
CA PHE A 154 -11.93 12.75 -13.56
C PHE A 154 -11.22 11.63 -12.80
N ALA A 155 -11.88 11.06 -11.78
CA ALA A 155 -11.32 10.00 -10.97
C ALA A 155 -12.40 9.04 -10.48
N GLY A 156 -12.26 7.77 -10.80
CA GLY A 156 -13.12 6.66 -10.32
C GLY A 156 -12.50 5.90 -9.14
N ILE A 157 -11.96 6.63 -8.14
CA ILE A 157 -11.28 6.06 -6.98
C ILE A 157 -12.01 6.40 -5.68
N GLY A 158 -11.79 5.62 -4.62
CA GLY A 158 -12.49 5.79 -3.34
C GLY A 158 -12.29 7.15 -2.64
N ASN A 159 -11.19 7.86 -2.93
CA ASN A 159 -10.95 9.22 -2.45
C ASN A 159 -10.45 10.13 -3.57
N PRO A 160 -11.33 10.65 -4.43
CA PRO A 160 -10.96 11.48 -5.56
C PRO A 160 -10.40 12.86 -5.14
N ILE A 161 -10.74 13.35 -3.95
CA ILE A 161 -10.27 14.66 -3.47
C ILE A 161 -8.74 14.71 -3.42
N ASN A 162 -8.08 13.66 -3.00
CA ASN A 162 -6.61 13.62 -2.98
C ASN A 162 -6.00 13.77 -4.37
N PHE A 163 -6.62 13.16 -5.38
CA PHE A 163 -6.18 13.29 -6.76
C PHE A 163 -6.32 14.73 -7.25
N PHE A 164 -7.46 15.37 -7.02
CA PHE A 164 -7.68 16.75 -7.43
C PHE A 164 -6.73 17.72 -6.70
N ASN A 165 -6.53 17.55 -5.39
CA ASN A 165 -5.59 18.37 -4.62
C ASN A 165 -4.15 18.27 -5.15
N ILE A 166 -3.72 17.09 -5.59
CA ILE A 166 -2.39 16.91 -6.20
C ILE A 166 -2.28 17.68 -7.52
N LEU A 167 -3.30 17.66 -8.36
CA LEU A 167 -3.32 18.43 -9.61
C LEU A 167 -3.31 19.93 -9.36
N GLU A 168 -4.09 20.40 -8.39
CA GLU A 168 -4.16 21.83 -8.02
C GLU A 168 -2.84 22.32 -7.41
N SER A 169 -2.22 21.54 -6.52
CA SER A 169 -0.90 21.87 -5.96
C SER A 169 0.21 21.90 -7.01
N GLY A 170 0.01 21.20 -8.13
CA GLY A 170 0.88 21.25 -9.30
C GLY A 170 0.65 22.46 -10.22
N ASN A 171 -0.20 23.43 -9.83
CA ASN A 171 -0.57 24.60 -10.60
C ASN A 171 -1.17 24.28 -11.99
N LEU A 172 -1.91 23.18 -12.10
CA LEU A 172 -2.59 22.79 -13.32
C LEU A 172 -3.96 23.50 -13.41
N LYS A 173 -4.30 24.01 -14.62
CA LYS A 173 -5.61 24.62 -14.89
C LYS A 173 -6.65 23.53 -15.17
N ILE A 174 -7.48 23.22 -14.19
CA ILE A 174 -8.58 22.26 -14.33
C ILE A 174 -9.87 23.00 -14.61
N HIS A 175 -10.43 22.82 -15.80
CA HIS A 175 -11.70 23.46 -16.20
C HIS A 175 -12.92 22.74 -15.63
N LYS A 176 -12.86 21.41 -15.48
CA LYS A 176 -13.96 20.61 -14.95
C LYS A 176 -13.41 19.41 -14.18
N LYS A 177 -14.04 19.11 -13.04
CA LYS A 177 -13.79 17.96 -12.19
C LYS A 177 -14.95 16.98 -12.25
#